data_95f4148b36fef71a8c7b7988c047abe0
#
_entry.id   95f4148b36fef71a8c7b7988c047abe0
#
_cell.length_a   1.000
_cell.length_b   1.000
_cell.length_c   1.000
_cell.angle_alpha   90.00
_cell.angle_beta   90.00
_cell.angle_gamma   90.00
#
_symmetry.space_group_name_H-M   'P 1'
#
loop_
_entity.id
_entity.type
_entity.pdbx_description
1 polymer ?
#
loop_
_entity_poly.entity_id
_entity_poly.type
_entity_poly.pdbx_seq_one_letter_code
_entity_poly.pdbx_strand_id
1 'polypeptide(L)' 'MGNESEMLKNFIDAPKEQNFGHEVVALYLGCSAATLAKMRCDGSELPYIKIGRRVAYKKSDVLAYEQGRRVTCTAQYA' A
#
# COMPACT_ATOMS: atom_id res chain seq x y z
N MET A 1 19.46 7.56 5.59
CA MET A 1 19.23 7.45 5.00
C MET A 1 18.71 6.79 3.82
N GLY A 2 18.71 6.30 2.94
CA GLY A 2 18.20 5.77 1.73
C GLY A 2 17.22 4.61 1.88
N ASN A 3 16.90 4.27 3.11
CA ASN A 3 16.07 3.09 3.33
C ASN A 3 14.69 3.21 2.69
N GLU A 4 14.09 4.38 2.76
CA GLU A 4 12.76 4.56 2.19
C GLU A 4 12.80 4.46 0.67
N SER A 5 13.81 5.04 0.06
CA SER A 5 13.96 4.95 -1.39
C SER A 5 14.18 3.50 -1.81
N GLU A 6 14.98 2.76 -1.06
CA GLU A 6 15.22 1.35 -1.37
C GLU A 6 13.96 0.52 -1.21
N MET A 7 13.17 0.80 -0.19
CA MET A 7 11.92 0.09 0.04
C MET A 7 10.96 0.32 -1.12
N LEU A 8 10.84 1.56 -1.57
CA LEU A 8 9.98 1.87 -2.69
C LEU A 8 10.48 1.22 -3.97
N LYS A 9 11.78 1.27 -4.21
CA LYS A 9 12.35 0.67 -5.40
C LYS A 9 12.11 -0.84 -5.40
N ASN A 10 12.33 -1.48 -4.26
CA ASN A 10 12.10 -2.92 -4.15
C ASN A 10 10.64 -3.27 -4.41
N PHE A 11 9.74 -2.44 -3.93
CA PHE A 11 8.32 -2.66 -4.16
C PHE A 11 7.98 -2.53 -5.64
N ILE A 12 8.50 -1.48 -6.28
CA ILE A 12 8.20 -1.22 -7.69
C ILE A 12 8.78 -2.31 -8.59
N ASP A 13 9.98 -2.78 -8.26
CA ASP A 13 10.65 -3.80 -9.07
C ASP A 13 10.18 -5.23 -8.77
N ALA A 14 9.44 -5.42 -7.70
CA ALA A 14 9.05 -6.77 -7.28
C ALA A 14 7.92 -7.31 -8.15
N PRO A 15 7.79 -8.65 -8.20
CA PRO A 15 6.66 -9.25 -8.90
C PRO A 15 5.36 -8.93 -8.19
N LYS A 16 4.28 -8.92 -8.95
CA LYS A 16 2.98 -8.57 -8.41
C LYS A 16 2.49 -9.53 -7.34
N GLU A 17 3.05 -10.71 -7.31
CA GLU A 17 2.62 -11.74 -6.37
C GLU A 17 3.33 -11.66 -5.03
N GLN A 18 4.33 -10.80 -4.94
CA GLN A 18 5.09 -10.68 -3.69
C GLN A 18 4.30 -9.90 -2.65
N ASN A 19 4.42 -10.35 -1.40
CA ASN A 19 3.77 -9.68 -0.28
C ASN A 19 4.73 -8.70 0.36
N PHE A 20 4.18 -7.61 0.89
CA PHE A 20 4.97 -6.58 1.55
C PHE A 20 4.32 -6.20 2.87
N GLY A 21 5.15 -5.79 3.82
CA GLY A 21 4.65 -5.33 5.10
C GLY A 21 3.96 -3.98 4.98
N HIS A 22 3.21 -3.62 6.02
CA HIS A 22 2.47 -2.37 6.00
C HIS A 22 3.37 -1.14 5.86
N GLU A 23 4.62 -1.22 6.30
CA GLU A 23 5.51 -0.08 6.20
C GLU A 23 5.80 0.30 4.76
N VAL A 24 6.08 -0.70 3.93
CA VAL A 24 6.37 -0.47 2.52
C VAL A 24 5.12 0.03 1.81
N VAL A 25 3.99 -0.58 2.11
CA VAL A 25 2.73 -0.21 1.47
C VAL A 25 2.34 1.21 1.85
N ALA A 26 2.48 1.57 3.12
CA ALA A 26 2.18 2.93 3.55
C ALA A 26 3.06 3.93 2.84
N LEU A 27 4.34 3.60 2.70
CA LEU A 27 5.27 4.48 2.01
C LEU A 27 4.87 4.65 0.54
N TYR A 28 4.51 3.57 -0.11
CA TYR A 28 4.10 3.62 -1.51
C TYR A 28 2.83 4.45 -1.70
N LEU A 29 1.87 4.26 -0.81
CA LEU A 29 0.59 4.96 -0.90
C LEU A 29 0.66 6.38 -0.36
N GLY A 30 1.75 6.74 0.29
CA GLY A 30 1.90 8.09 0.82
C GLY A 30 1.14 8.33 2.10
N CYS A 31 0.92 7.29 2.89
CA CYS A 31 0.24 7.43 4.17
C CYS A 31 1.07 6.80 5.28
N SER A 32 0.56 6.79 6.49
CA SER A 32 1.27 6.21 7.62
C SER A 32 0.79 4.80 7.89
N ALA A 33 1.61 4.04 8.63
CA ALA A 33 1.21 2.71 9.04
C ALA A 33 -0.05 2.76 9.91
N ALA A 34 -0.17 3.82 10.71
CA ALA A 34 -1.37 4.00 11.54
C ALA A 34 -2.62 4.17 10.68
N THR A 35 -2.49 4.89 9.56
CA THR A 35 -3.58 5.06 8.62
C THR A 35 -4.02 3.72 8.04
N LEU A 36 -3.06 2.88 7.66
CA LEU A 36 -3.39 1.56 7.15
C LEU A 36 -4.07 0.70 8.20
N ALA A 37 -3.60 0.79 9.45
CA ALA A 37 -4.23 0.04 10.54
C ALA A 37 -5.67 0.45 10.72
N LYS A 38 -5.94 1.75 10.65
CA LYS A 38 -7.30 2.25 10.78
C LYS A 38 -8.17 1.78 9.62
N MET A 39 -7.60 1.78 8.42
CA MET A 39 -8.33 1.30 7.25
C MET A 39 -8.73 -0.16 7.41
N ARG A 40 -7.85 -0.98 7.96
CA ARG A 40 -8.19 -2.37 8.21
C ARG A 40 -9.35 -2.50 9.19
N CYS A 41 -9.33 -1.69 10.23
CA CYS A 41 -10.41 -1.71 11.22
C CYS A 41 -11.73 -1.24 10.63
N ASP A 42 -11.67 -0.29 9.71
CA ASP A 42 -12.87 0.28 9.11
C ASP A 42 -13.41 -0.52 7.94
N GLY A 43 -12.75 -1.62 7.58
CA GLY A 43 -13.22 -2.44 6.47
C GLY A 43 -12.81 -1.89 5.13
N SER A 44 -11.55 -1.50 4.99
CA SER A 44 -11.05 -0.93 3.76
C SER A 44 -11.16 -1.89 2.58
N GLU A 45 -11.19 -1.33 1.38
CA GLU A 45 -11.22 -2.13 0.16
C GLU A 45 -9.85 -2.73 -0.17
N LEU A 46 -8.83 -2.37 0.56
CA LEU A 46 -7.50 -2.91 0.33
C LEU A 46 -7.35 -4.26 1.02
N PRO A 47 -7.28 -5.36 0.27
CA PRO A 47 -7.14 -6.69 0.88
C PRO A 47 -5.80 -6.81 1.59
N TYR A 48 -5.77 -7.62 2.62
CA TYR A 48 -4.54 -7.87 3.34
C TYR A 48 -4.50 -9.31 3.81
N ILE A 49 -3.29 -9.76 4.13
CA ILE A 49 -3.06 -11.12 4.62
C ILE A 49 -2.53 -11.00 6.03
N LYS A 50 -3.15 -11.72 6.94
CA LYS A 50 -2.68 -11.71 8.32
C LYS A 50 -1.91 -12.99 8.60
N ILE A 51 -0.64 -12.84 8.94
CA ILE A 51 0.22 -13.98 9.23
C ILE A 51 0.71 -13.81 10.67
N GLY A 52 0.12 -14.58 11.58
CA GLY A 52 0.43 -14.42 12.99
C GLY A 52 0.07 -13.01 13.45
N ARG A 53 1.07 -12.27 13.89
CA ARG A 53 0.88 -10.90 14.34
C ARG A 53 1.20 -9.88 13.26
N ARG A 54 1.62 -10.36 12.09
CA ARG A 54 2.01 -9.47 11.02
C ARG A 54 0.92 -9.36 9.98
N VAL A 55 0.88 -8.21 9.35
CA VAL A 55 -0.04 -7.96 8.25
C VAL A 55 0.80 -7.72 7.01
N ALA A 56 0.42 -8.38 5.94
CA ALA A 56 1.11 -8.22 4.67
C ALA A 56 0.09 -7.86 3.59
N TYR A 57 0.56 -7.18 2.56
CA TYR A 57 -0.27 -6.79 1.44
C TYR A 57 0.38 -7.29 0.16
N LYS A 58 -0.41 -7.88 -0.70
CA LYS A 58 0.09 -8.35 -1.98
C LYS A 58 0.25 -7.16 -2.92
N LYS A 59 1.36 -7.11 -3.64
CA LYS A 59 1.62 -5.96 -4.50
C LYS A 59 0.48 -5.72 -5.50
N SER A 60 -0.05 -6.78 -6.09
CA SER A 60 -1.14 -6.63 -7.06
C SER A 60 -2.37 -6.00 -6.42
N ASP A 61 -2.66 -6.35 -5.17
CA ASP A 61 -3.79 -5.76 -4.46
C ASP A 61 -3.56 -4.28 -4.18
N VAL A 62 -2.32 -3.92 -3.83
CA VAL A 62 -1.98 -2.52 -3.57
C VAL A 62 -2.11 -1.70 -4.84
N LEU A 63 -1.62 -2.23 -5.95
CA LEU A 63 -1.73 -1.53 -7.22
C LEU A 63 -3.19 -1.35 -7.65
N ALA A 64 -3.99 -2.39 -7.46
CA ALA A 64 -5.40 -2.30 -7.81
C ALA A 64 -6.12 -1.28 -6.94
N TYR A 65 -5.79 -1.24 -5.65
CA TYR A 65 -6.37 -0.28 -4.73
C TYR A 65 -6.00 1.15 -5.14
N GLU A 66 -4.73 1.35 -5.46
CA GLU A 66 -4.27 2.66 -5.85
C GLU A 66 -4.96 3.12 -7.13
N GLN A 67 -5.11 2.23 -8.09
CA GLN A 67 -5.76 2.58 -9.34
C GLN A 67 -7.22 2.94 -9.13
N GLY A 68 -7.89 2.23 -8.23
CA GLY A 68 -9.28 2.54 -7.93
C GLY A 68 -9.44 3.87 -7.22
N ARG A 69 -8.38 4.35 -6.58
CA ARG A 69 -8.40 5.64 -5.89
C ARG A 69 -7.74 6.74 -6.68
N ARG A 70 -7.16 6.40 -7.81
CA ARG A 70 -6.45 7.39 -8.60
C ARG A 70 -7.41 8.43 -9.15
N VAL A 71 -7.06 9.69 -8.94
CA VAL A 71 -7.85 10.78 -9.47
C VAL A 71 -7.39 11.05 -10.90
N THR A 72 -8.29 10.87 -11.85
CA THR A 72 -7.94 11.10 -13.24
C THR A 72 -8.52 12.40 -13.78
N CYS A 73 -9.38 13.03 -13.01
CA CYS A 73 -10.01 14.28 -13.41
C CYS A 73 -9.39 15.42 -12.64
N THR A 74 -8.75 16.35 -13.34
CA THR A 74 -8.08 17.45 -12.68
C THR A 74 -9.06 18.39 -11.96
N ALA A 75 -10.32 18.36 -12.35
CA ALA A 75 -11.32 19.17 -11.68
C ALA A 75 -11.45 18.83 -10.19
N GLN A 76 -11.09 17.61 -9.82
CA GLN A 76 -11.17 17.21 -8.43
C GLN A 76 -10.10 17.87 -7.56
N TYR A 77 -9.12 18.47 -8.17
CA TYR A 77 -8.08 19.16 -7.43
C TYR A 77 -8.34 20.65 -7.31
N ALA A 78 -9.29 21.15 -8.02
CA ALA A 78 -9.56 22.58 -8.05
C ALA A 78 -10.26 23.09 -6.81
#